data_ba766fd5d3c27cc46031134f60a42828
#
_entry.id   ba766fd5d3c27cc46031134f60a42828
#
_cell.length_a   1.000
_cell.length_b   1.000
_cell.length_c   1.000
_cell.angle_alpha   90.00
_cell.angle_beta   90.00
_cell.angle_gamma   90.00
#
_symmetry.space_group_name_H-M   'P 1'
#
loop_
_entity.id
_entity.type
_entity.pdbx_description
1 polymer ?
#
loop_
_entity_poly.entity_id
_entity_poly.type
_entity_poly.pdbx_seq_one_letter_code
_entity_poly.pdbx_strand_id
1 'polypeptide(L)'
;MTPPRPAPTADAVLAECAGWRALVDLLIAEQEALRTADTPRIELLARRKAEHVGNLDAQAQAREARMRAHGYPINGTGLELWFAQALDPAEAHARRNEITALAQTARRLNRQNGALVARLQRYVQSAFAALALAAGAELTYDGSGMARPVARKRTAFAV
;
A
#
# COMPACT_ATOMS: atom_id res chain seq x y z
N MET A 1 -39.77 1.39 -6.69
CA MET A 1 -39.26 1.55 -5.31
C MET A 1 -38.21 0.47 -5.07
N THR A 2 -36.93 0.83 -5.09
CA THR A 2 -35.84 -0.12 -4.83
C THR A 2 -35.92 -0.50 -3.35
N PRO A 3 -35.90 -1.80 -2.98
CA PRO A 3 -35.94 -2.19 -1.57
C PRO A 3 -34.74 -1.56 -0.81
N PRO A 4 -34.92 -1.18 0.45
CA PRO A 4 -33.84 -0.63 1.24
C PRO A 4 -32.69 -1.63 1.26
N ARG A 5 -31.47 -1.16 0.96
CA ARG A 5 -30.27 -2.00 1.03
C ARG A 5 -30.09 -2.49 2.44
N PRO A 6 -29.68 -3.76 2.65
CA PRO A 6 -29.62 -4.34 3.99
C PRO A 6 -28.67 -3.56 4.92
N ALA A 7 -29.09 -3.46 6.20
CA ALA A 7 -28.24 -2.99 7.29
C ALA A 7 -26.93 -3.81 7.37
N PRO A 8 -25.90 -3.34 8.09
CA PRO A 8 -24.70 -4.14 8.30
C PRO A 8 -25.04 -5.41 9.09
N THR A 9 -24.23 -6.44 8.92
CA THR A 9 -24.24 -7.62 9.79
C THR A 9 -23.00 -7.60 10.68
N ALA A 10 -23.06 -8.25 11.85
CA ALA A 10 -21.89 -8.38 12.71
C ALA A 10 -20.70 -9.00 11.97
N ASP A 11 -20.95 -10.05 11.18
CA ASP A 11 -19.92 -10.71 10.37
C ASP A 11 -19.26 -9.75 9.36
N ALA A 12 -20.03 -8.85 8.75
CA ALA A 12 -19.47 -7.85 7.82
C ALA A 12 -18.53 -6.85 8.52
N VAL A 13 -18.89 -6.43 9.73
CA VAL A 13 -18.04 -5.54 10.55
C VAL A 13 -16.77 -6.26 10.98
N LEU A 14 -16.88 -7.49 11.45
CA LEU A 14 -15.74 -8.31 11.85
C LEU A 14 -14.81 -8.63 10.65
N ALA A 15 -15.37 -8.92 9.48
CA ALA A 15 -14.63 -9.15 8.26
C ALA A 15 -13.83 -7.89 7.82
N GLU A 16 -14.40 -6.70 7.98
CA GLU A 16 -13.71 -5.45 7.71
C GLU A 16 -12.52 -5.25 8.66
N CYS A 17 -12.70 -5.48 9.96
CA CYS A 17 -11.59 -5.45 10.93
C CYS A 17 -10.50 -6.46 10.58
N ALA A 18 -10.86 -7.68 10.21
CA ALA A 18 -9.93 -8.73 9.80
C ALA A 18 -9.15 -8.32 8.54
N GLY A 19 -9.82 -7.68 7.57
CA GLY A 19 -9.17 -7.14 6.37
C GLY A 19 -8.12 -6.09 6.71
N TRP A 20 -8.38 -5.17 7.62
CA TRP A 20 -7.40 -4.18 8.06
C TRP A 20 -6.22 -4.80 8.80
N ARG A 21 -6.43 -5.83 9.64
CA ARG A 21 -5.34 -6.59 10.28
C ARG A 21 -4.46 -7.27 9.24
N ALA A 22 -5.07 -7.96 8.27
CA ALA A 22 -4.34 -8.62 7.19
C ALA A 22 -3.50 -7.65 6.34
N LEU A 23 -3.98 -6.40 6.12
CA LEU A 23 -3.19 -5.37 5.45
C LEU A 23 -1.95 -4.99 6.27
N VAL A 24 -2.10 -4.82 7.59
CA VAL A 24 -0.96 -4.52 8.48
C VAL A 24 0.07 -5.64 8.43
N ASP A 25 -0.36 -6.91 8.49
CA ASP A 25 0.51 -8.08 8.41
C ASP A 25 1.27 -8.15 7.07
N LEU A 26 0.59 -7.86 5.95
CA LEU A 26 1.22 -7.76 4.63
C LEU A 26 2.30 -6.66 4.57
N LEU A 27 2.04 -5.50 5.17
CA LEU A 27 2.99 -4.39 5.21
C LEU A 27 4.21 -4.70 6.10
N ILE A 28 4.03 -5.44 7.19
CA ILE A 28 5.13 -5.91 8.05
C ILE A 28 5.98 -6.94 7.28
N ALA A 29 5.34 -7.89 6.61
CA ALA A 29 6.04 -8.87 5.79
C ALA A 29 6.81 -8.22 4.63
N GLU A 30 6.23 -7.22 3.97
CA GLU A 30 6.89 -6.41 2.93
C GLU A 30 8.11 -5.67 3.49
N GLN A 31 8.00 -5.08 4.68
CA GLN A 31 9.12 -4.40 5.34
C GLN A 31 10.30 -5.34 5.58
N GLU A 32 10.05 -6.55 6.01
CA GLU A 32 11.10 -7.55 6.23
C GLU A 32 11.75 -8.00 4.91
N ALA A 33 10.95 -8.25 3.88
CA ALA A 33 11.48 -8.59 2.55
C ALA A 33 12.34 -7.44 1.96
N LEU A 34 11.94 -6.18 2.19
CA LEU A 34 12.72 -5.01 1.78
C LEU A 34 14.04 -4.88 2.55
N ARG A 35 14.07 -5.22 3.84
CA ARG A 35 15.31 -5.18 4.66
C ARG A 35 16.32 -6.23 4.23
N THR A 36 15.84 -7.40 3.81
CA THR A 36 16.66 -8.52 3.34
C THR A 36 16.93 -8.49 1.83
N ALA A 37 16.39 -7.48 1.11
CA ALA A 37 16.45 -7.36 -0.34
C ALA A 37 16.00 -8.63 -1.08
N ASP A 38 15.01 -9.34 -0.53
CA ASP A 38 14.41 -10.54 -1.11
C ASP A 38 13.46 -10.14 -2.25
N THR A 39 14.02 -9.96 -3.45
CA THR A 39 13.30 -9.46 -4.62
C THR A 39 12.06 -10.31 -4.97
N PRO A 40 12.13 -11.66 -5.06
CA PRO A 40 10.95 -12.48 -5.36
C PRO A 40 9.83 -12.28 -4.33
N ARG A 41 10.19 -12.18 -3.06
CA ARG A 41 9.22 -11.96 -1.97
C ARG A 41 8.62 -10.56 -2.00
N ILE A 42 9.42 -9.53 -2.31
CA ILE A 42 8.95 -8.15 -2.48
C ILE A 42 7.89 -8.10 -3.58
N GLU A 43 8.15 -8.69 -4.75
CA GLU A 43 7.21 -8.71 -5.87
C GLU A 43 5.90 -9.43 -5.52
N LEU A 44 5.99 -10.58 -4.86
CA LEU A 44 4.82 -11.34 -4.43
C LEU A 44 3.96 -10.53 -3.45
N LEU A 45 4.60 -9.92 -2.44
CA LEU A 45 3.90 -9.14 -1.41
C LEU A 45 3.30 -7.85 -1.98
N ALA A 46 3.97 -7.20 -2.94
CA ALA A 46 3.44 -6.03 -3.63
C ALA A 46 2.14 -6.35 -4.39
N ARG A 47 2.09 -7.48 -5.10
CA ARG A 47 0.86 -7.94 -5.79
C ARG A 47 -0.26 -8.24 -4.81
N ARG A 48 0.02 -9.02 -3.75
CA ARG A 48 -0.97 -9.34 -2.71
C ARG A 48 -1.50 -8.09 -2.00
N LYS A 49 -0.61 -7.14 -1.71
CA LYS A 49 -0.99 -5.86 -1.12
C LYS A 49 -1.93 -5.07 -2.03
N ALA A 50 -1.61 -4.97 -3.33
CA ALA A 50 -2.45 -4.25 -4.28
C ALA A 50 -3.84 -4.86 -4.39
N GLU A 51 -3.95 -6.19 -4.49
CA GLU A 51 -5.22 -6.91 -4.51
C GLU A 51 -6.00 -6.69 -3.21
N HIS A 52 -5.33 -6.81 -2.06
CA HIS A 52 -5.97 -6.67 -0.76
C HIS A 52 -6.49 -5.24 -0.52
N VAL A 53 -5.71 -4.23 -0.90
CA VAL A 53 -6.13 -2.81 -0.83
C VAL A 53 -7.33 -2.56 -1.74
N GLY A 54 -7.32 -3.11 -2.96
CA GLY A 54 -8.46 -3.01 -3.87
C GLY A 54 -9.75 -3.60 -3.27
N ASN A 55 -9.65 -4.75 -2.60
CA ASN A 55 -10.78 -5.38 -1.93
C ASN A 55 -11.29 -4.55 -0.74
N LEU A 56 -10.39 -3.99 0.09
CA LEU A 56 -10.76 -3.11 1.20
C LEU A 56 -11.44 -1.82 0.71
N ASP A 57 -10.93 -1.23 -0.38
CA ASP A 57 -11.51 -0.03 -0.97
C ASP A 57 -12.92 -0.31 -1.51
N ALA A 58 -13.12 -1.40 -2.23
CA ALA A 58 -14.44 -1.82 -2.71
C ALA A 58 -15.43 -2.06 -1.56
N GLN A 59 -14.98 -2.68 -0.46
CA GLN A 59 -15.81 -2.87 0.74
C GLN A 59 -16.17 -1.53 1.39
N ALA A 60 -15.22 -0.61 1.51
CA ALA A 60 -15.45 0.71 2.08
C ALA A 60 -16.44 1.52 1.22
N GLN A 61 -16.28 1.54 -0.10
CA GLN A 61 -17.22 2.20 -1.01
C GLN A 61 -18.62 1.62 -0.93
N ALA A 62 -18.75 0.29 -0.89
CA ALA A 62 -20.05 -0.37 -0.73
C ALA A 62 -20.70 -0.05 0.61
N ARG A 63 -19.94 0.01 1.70
CA ARG A 63 -20.40 0.44 3.01
C ARG A 63 -20.89 1.89 2.98
N GLU A 64 -20.06 2.81 2.47
CA GLU A 64 -20.41 4.22 2.40
C GLU A 64 -21.67 4.48 1.56
N ALA A 65 -21.83 3.76 0.45
CA ALA A 65 -23.05 3.84 -0.36
C ALA A 65 -24.29 3.42 0.44
N ARG A 66 -24.17 2.39 1.28
CA ARG A 66 -25.27 1.96 2.17
C ARG A 66 -25.53 2.98 3.28
N MET A 67 -24.47 3.49 3.94
CA MET A 67 -24.57 4.54 4.95
C MET A 67 -25.30 5.76 4.42
N ARG A 68 -24.92 6.26 3.23
CA ARG A 68 -25.63 7.38 2.57
C ARG A 68 -27.09 7.08 2.31
N ALA A 69 -27.40 5.89 1.81
CA ALA A 69 -28.78 5.48 1.52
C ALA A 69 -29.66 5.42 2.80
N HIS A 70 -29.06 5.20 3.96
CA HIS A 70 -29.72 5.19 5.26
C HIS A 70 -29.59 6.52 6.03
N GLY A 71 -29.04 7.57 5.42
CA GLY A 71 -28.92 8.89 6.03
C GLY A 71 -27.79 9.03 7.08
N TYR A 72 -26.85 8.08 7.14
CA TYR A 72 -25.70 8.18 8.05
C TYR A 72 -24.60 9.08 7.46
N PRO A 73 -23.97 9.95 8.28
CA PRO A 73 -22.85 10.76 7.84
C PRO A 73 -21.62 9.89 7.54
N ILE A 74 -20.82 10.30 6.51
CA ILE A 74 -19.60 9.58 6.12
C ILE A 74 -18.41 10.16 6.91
N ASN A 75 -18.40 9.82 8.20
CA ASN A 75 -17.33 10.18 9.14
C ASN A 75 -17.25 9.13 10.26
N GLY A 76 -16.34 9.33 11.23
CA GLY A 76 -16.13 8.37 12.32
C GLY A 76 -17.37 8.15 13.19
N THR A 77 -18.14 9.19 13.46
CA THR A 77 -19.40 9.08 14.22
C THR A 77 -20.44 8.29 13.44
N GLY A 78 -20.62 8.59 12.15
CA GLY A 78 -21.55 7.84 11.30
C GLY A 78 -21.17 6.38 11.15
N LEU A 79 -19.87 6.07 11.07
CA LEU A 79 -19.37 4.70 11.03
C LEU A 79 -19.71 3.93 12.32
N GLU A 80 -19.55 4.57 13.48
CA GLU A 80 -19.88 3.98 14.76
C GLU A 80 -21.38 3.71 14.87
N LEU A 81 -22.22 4.68 14.51
CA LEU A 81 -23.67 4.53 14.45
C LEU A 81 -24.10 3.44 13.46
N TRP A 82 -23.40 3.31 12.33
CA TRP A 82 -23.64 2.26 11.36
C TRP A 82 -23.32 0.87 11.94
N PHE A 83 -22.21 0.72 12.65
CA PHE A 83 -21.84 -0.54 13.31
C PHE A 83 -22.79 -0.89 14.44
N ALA A 84 -23.33 0.10 15.15
CA ALA A 84 -24.32 -0.09 16.20
C ALA A 84 -25.69 -0.62 15.70
N GLN A 85 -25.88 -0.72 14.37
CA GLN A 85 -27.03 -1.44 13.80
C GLN A 85 -26.88 -2.98 13.88
N ALA A 86 -25.64 -3.47 14.08
CA ALA A 86 -25.30 -4.90 14.07
C ALA A 86 -24.65 -5.38 15.37
N LEU A 87 -24.10 -4.47 16.15
CA LEU A 87 -23.32 -4.73 17.38
C LEU A 87 -23.91 -3.89 18.52
N ASP A 88 -23.60 -4.26 19.76
CA ASP A 88 -23.89 -3.35 20.87
C ASP A 88 -23.05 -2.06 20.79
N PRO A 89 -23.47 -0.95 21.43
CA PRO A 89 -22.78 0.33 21.28
C PRO A 89 -21.31 0.31 21.73
N ALA A 90 -20.96 -0.44 22.76
CA ALA A 90 -19.59 -0.53 23.26
C ALA A 90 -18.70 -1.28 22.26
N GLU A 91 -19.22 -2.36 21.68
CA GLU A 91 -18.52 -3.10 20.65
C GLU A 91 -18.39 -2.30 19.35
N ALA A 92 -19.43 -1.61 18.91
CA ALA A 92 -19.41 -0.73 17.74
C ALA A 92 -18.32 0.34 17.88
N HIS A 93 -18.22 0.99 19.04
CA HIS A 93 -17.18 1.95 19.37
C HIS A 93 -15.78 1.31 19.31
N ALA A 94 -15.62 0.12 19.93
CA ALA A 94 -14.35 -0.61 19.92
C ALA A 94 -13.91 -0.96 18.50
N ARG A 95 -14.80 -1.48 17.64
CA ARG A 95 -14.48 -1.83 16.24
C ARG A 95 -14.12 -0.61 15.38
N ARG A 96 -14.84 0.48 15.56
CA ARG A 96 -14.50 1.75 14.89
C ARG A 96 -13.12 2.25 15.30
N ASN A 97 -12.78 2.20 16.59
CA ASN A 97 -11.47 2.61 17.08
C ASN A 97 -10.36 1.68 16.56
N GLU A 98 -10.62 0.38 16.54
CA GLU A 98 -9.71 -0.62 15.99
C GLU A 98 -9.39 -0.33 14.52
N ILE A 99 -10.39 -0.15 13.67
CA ILE A 99 -10.18 0.19 12.23
C ILE A 99 -9.37 1.47 12.10
N THR A 100 -9.67 2.49 12.90
CA THR A 100 -8.94 3.76 12.87
C THR A 100 -7.46 3.57 13.21
N ALA A 101 -7.16 2.81 14.25
CA ALA A 101 -5.78 2.51 14.69
C ALA A 101 -5.03 1.68 13.65
N LEU A 102 -5.68 0.66 13.08
CA LEU A 102 -5.10 -0.17 12.02
C LEU A 102 -4.82 0.64 10.75
N ALA A 103 -5.74 1.52 10.34
CA ALA A 103 -5.56 2.41 9.20
C ALA A 103 -4.37 3.37 9.40
N GLN A 104 -4.21 3.94 10.60
CA GLN A 104 -3.05 4.77 10.94
C GLN A 104 -1.74 3.96 10.90
N THR A 105 -1.75 2.75 11.45
CA THR A 105 -0.61 1.84 11.43
C THR A 105 -0.24 1.46 9.99
N ALA A 106 -1.20 1.09 9.17
CA ALA A 106 -0.98 0.76 7.76
C ALA A 106 -0.37 1.94 6.98
N ARG A 107 -0.87 3.16 7.18
CA ARG A 107 -0.31 4.37 6.56
C ARG A 107 1.13 4.61 6.98
N ARG A 108 1.46 4.43 8.26
CA ARG A 108 2.82 4.59 8.78
C ARG A 108 3.76 3.55 8.17
N LEU A 109 3.38 2.27 8.17
CA LEU A 109 4.17 1.18 7.58
C LEU A 109 4.37 1.38 6.08
N ASN A 110 3.32 1.75 5.36
CA ASN A 110 3.42 1.99 3.92
C ASN A 110 4.40 3.13 3.58
N ARG A 111 4.43 4.23 4.36
CA ARG A 111 5.43 5.30 4.20
C ARG A 111 6.84 4.80 4.49
N GLN A 112 7.03 3.99 5.54
CA GLN A 112 8.34 3.41 5.88
C GLN A 112 8.83 2.47 4.78
N ASN A 113 7.96 1.62 4.25
CA ASN A 113 8.28 0.71 3.15
C ASN A 113 8.63 1.49 1.87
N GLY A 114 7.90 2.56 1.57
CA GLY A 114 8.24 3.46 0.45
C GLY A 114 9.64 4.07 0.58
N ALA A 115 10.04 4.48 1.78
CA ALA A 115 11.40 4.99 2.02
C ALA A 115 12.48 3.91 1.84
N LEU A 116 12.18 2.65 2.24
CA LEU A 116 13.09 1.51 2.02
C LEU A 116 13.24 1.20 0.52
N VAL A 117 12.14 1.19 -0.24
CA VAL A 117 12.17 1.02 -1.71
C VAL A 117 13.05 2.09 -2.36
N ALA A 118 12.84 3.36 -2.03
CA ALA A 118 13.63 4.46 -2.56
C ALA A 118 15.14 4.32 -2.22
N ARG A 119 15.47 3.81 -1.02
CA ARG A 119 16.85 3.53 -0.62
C ARG A 119 17.46 2.40 -1.45
N LEU A 120 16.74 1.30 -1.63
CA LEU A 120 17.19 0.17 -2.45
C LEU A 120 17.42 0.58 -3.89
N GLN A 121 16.51 1.36 -4.48
CA GLN A 121 16.66 1.88 -5.84
C GLN A 121 17.92 2.72 -5.99
N ARG A 122 18.19 3.65 -5.05
CA ARG A 122 19.42 4.45 -5.06
C ARG A 122 20.67 3.58 -4.96
N TYR A 123 20.65 2.56 -4.09
CA TYR A 123 21.78 1.64 -3.95
C TYR A 123 22.08 0.90 -5.25
N VAL A 124 21.06 0.34 -5.90
CA VAL A 124 21.18 -0.37 -7.18
C VAL A 124 21.71 0.56 -8.27
N GLN A 125 21.20 1.79 -8.35
CA GLN A 125 21.65 2.80 -9.31
C GLN A 125 23.13 3.17 -9.09
N SER A 126 23.55 3.38 -7.83
CA SER A 126 24.95 3.69 -7.49
C SER A 126 25.88 2.54 -7.83
N ALA A 127 25.48 1.28 -7.54
CA ALA A 127 26.26 0.10 -7.88
C ALA A 127 26.41 -0.05 -9.40
N PHE A 128 25.32 0.17 -10.16
CA PHE A 128 25.34 0.13 -11.61
C PHE A 128 26.23 1.21 -12.21
N ALA A 129 26.17 2.45 -11.69
CA ALA A 129 27.03 3.54 -12.11
C ALA A 129 28.52 3.24 -11.87
N ALA A 130 28.85 2.67 -10.69
CA ALA A 130 30.22 2.26 -10.37
C ALA A 130 30.74 1.18 -11.33
N LEU A 131 29.92 0.18 -11.65
CA LEU A 131 30.26 -0.89 -12.61
C LEU A 131 30.46 -0.33 -14.03
N ALA A 132 29.60 0.59 -14.46
CA ALA A 132 29.71 1.23 -15.77
C ALA A 132 31.00 2.05 -15.90
N LEU A 133 31.39 2.80 -14.86
CA LEU A 133 32.65 3.53 -14.79
C LEU A 133 33.86 2.57 -14.83
N ALA A 134 33.82 1.49 -14.07
CA ALA A 134 34.86 0.47 -14.07
C ALA A 134 35.01 -0.22 -15.44
N ALA A 135 33.93 -0.33 -16.20
CA ALA A 135 33.93 -0.85 -17.58
C ALA A 135 34.35 0.20 -18.64
N GLY A 136 34.72 1.42 -18.22
CA GLY A 136 35.15 2.49 -19.12
C GLY A 136 34.02 3.20 -19.88
N ALA A 137 32.79 3.09 -19.40
CA ALA A 137 31.65 3.81 -19.92
C ALA A 137 31.64 5.27 -19.43
N GLU A 138 31.33 6.21 -20.34
CA GLU A 138 31.03 7.58 -19.94
C GLU A 138 29.61 7.64 -19.42
N LEU A 139 29.41 8.28 -18.25
CA LEU A 139 28.09 8.48 -17.66
C LEU A 139 27.55 9.86 -17.98
N THR A 140 26.33 9.93 -18.49
CA THR A 140 25.56 11.17 -18.54
C THR A 140 24.46 11.11 -17.48
N TYR A 141 24.17 12.27 -16.89
CA TYR A 141 23.07 12.40 -15.93
C TYR A 141 21.86 12.99 -16.67
N ASP A 142 20.70 12.35 -16.55
CA ASP A 142 19.45 12.90 -17.04
C ASP A 142 18.92 14.01 -16.10
N GLY A 143 17.84 14.70 -16.51
CA GLY A 143 17.25 15.80 -15.75
C GLY A 143 16.64 15.39 -14.39
N SER A 144 16.58 14.09 -14.10
CA SER A 144 16.17 13.53 -12.78
C SER A 144 17.37 13.15 -11.90
N GLY A 145 18.62 13.39 -12.38
CA GLY A 145 19.86 13.04 -11.71
C GLY A 145 20.23 11.55 -11.83
N MET A 146 19.59 10.81 -12.73
CA MET A 146 19.92 9.41 -12.99
C MET A 146 21.10 9.29 -13.97
N ALA A 147 22.11 8.50 -13.56
CA ALA A 147 23.25 8.18 -14.41
C ALA A 147 22.85 7.17 -15.50
N ARG A 148 23.08 7.50 -16.77
CA ARG A 148 22.90 6.61 -17.92
C ARG A 148 24.24 6.36 -18.62
N PRO A 149 24.63 5.09 -18.89
CA PRO A 149 25.83 4.80 -19.64
C PRO A 149 25.67 5.24 -21.11
N VAL A 150 26.62 5.98 -21.62
CA VAL A 150 26.72 6.30 -23.04
C VAL A 150 27.72 5.34 -23.66
N ALA A 151 27.32 4.62 -24.71
CA ALA A 151 28.20 3.77 -25.47
C ALA A 151 29.23 4.65 -26.17
N ARG A 152 30.53 4.48 -25.86
CA ARG A 152 31.62 5.12 -26.53
C ARG A 152 31.63 4.64 -27.99
N LYS A 153 31.29 5.49 -28.94
CA LYS A 153 31.58 5.20 -30.37
C LYS A 153 33.08 5.03 -30.52
N ARG A 154 33.53 3.79 -30.75
CA ARG A 154 34.89 3.54 -31.19
C ARG A 154 35.00 4.17 -32.56
N THR A 155 35.61 5.34 -32.64
CA THR A 155 36.15 5.86 -33.91
C THR A 155 37.25 4.91 -34.33
N ALA A 156 36.94 4.03 -35.29
CA ALA A 156 37.96 3.27 -36.00
C ALA A 156 38.75 4.29 -36.82
N PHE A 157 39.95 4.63 -36.38
CA PHE A 157 40.92 5.22 -37.25
C PHE A 157 41.37 4.13 -38.23
N ALA A 158 40.87 4.19 -39.47
CA ALA A 158 41.51 3.49 -40.59
C ALA A 158 42.84 4.20 -40.90
N VAL A 159 43.94 3.46 -40.88
CA VAL A 159 45.22 3.83 -41.46
C VAL A 159 45.23 3.32 -42.88
#